data_87a2ed4b7b307ec0e886e146ea641b9f
#
_entry.id   87a2ed4b7b307ec0e886e146ea641b9f
#
_cell.length_a   1.000
_cell.length_b   1.000
_cell.length_c   1.000
_cell.angle_alpha   90.00
_cell.angle_beta   90.00
_cell.angle_gamma   90.00
#
_symmetry.space_group_name_H-M   'P 1'
#
loop_
_entity.id
_entity.type
_entity.pdbx_description
1 polymer ?
#
loop_
_entity_poly.entity_id
_entity_poly.type
_entity_poly.pdbx_seq_one_letter_code
_entity_poly.pdbx_strand_id
1 'polypeptide(L)'
;MATTTRRLATEEDLRNTPDDGIYELVDGEIRMSLAGGAHGKTSMALVALLGPHIRQHRLGHVFGPDTGHRLPSGNVRCPDVSFVRAGRFPNEVVPTDWVNLSPDLTVEVVSPSDRLRWILDKVGEYLEAGVPLVWVIDPQKRRATVYRSLVDVRQLGPDDDLEGEDVVPGFRCRLGDLFD
;
A
#
# COMPACT_ATOMS: atom_id res chain seq x y z
N MET A 1 -10.51 -7.24 -40.90
CA MET A 1 -9.44 -7.09 -39.92
C MET A 1 -9.84 -7.93 -38.69
N ALA A 2 -9.09 -8.96 -38.34
CA ALA A 2 -9.39 -9.79 -37.17
C ALA A 2 -9.00 -8.98 -35.92
N THR A 3 -9.98 -8.62 -35.11
CA THR A 3 -9.74 -8.05 -33.77
C THR A 3 -9.18 -9.16 -32.89
N THR A 4 -7.88 -9.19 -32.70
CA THR A 4 -7.26 -10.12 -31.75
C THR A 4 -7.71 -9.69 -30.34
N THR A 5 -8.70 -10.37 -29.78
CA THR A 5 -9.09 -10.16 -28.39
C THR A 5 -7.91 -10.59 -27.52
N ARG A 6 -7.21 -9.63 -26.91
CA ARG A 6 -6.13 -9.91 -25.96
C ARG A 6 -6.73 -10.65 -24.78
N ARG A 7 -6.23 -11.85 -24.45
CA ARG A 7 -6.60 -12.57 -23.24
C ARG A 7 -6.20 -11.74 -22.02
N LEU A 8 -7.10 -11.54 -21.09
CA LEU A 8 -6.80 -10.92 -19.80
C LEU A 8 -5.95 -11.87 -18.95
N ALA A 9 -5.00 -11.33 -18.23
CA ALA A 9 -4.22 -12.08 -17.26
C ALA A 9 -5.07 -12.45 -16.05
N THR A 10 -4.73 -13.55 -15.43
CA THR A 10 -5.40 -14.14 -14.27
C THR A 10 -4.45 -14.16 -13.08
N GLU A 11 -4.97 -14.54 -11.91
CA GLU A 11 -4.12 -14.79 -10.72
C GLU A 11 -3.12 -15.93 -10.95
N GLU A 12 -3.48 -16.94 -11.75
CA GLU A 12 -2.55 -18.00 -12.12
C GLU A 12 -1.38 -17.47 -12.96
N ASP A 13 -1.68 -16.55 -13.88
CA ASP A 13 -0.63 -15.90 -14.66
C ASP A 13 0.28 -15.06 -13.74
N LEU A 14 -0.28 -14.37 -12.73
CA LEU A 14 0.50 -13.63 -11.74
C LEU A 14 1.40 -14.55 -10.90
N ARG A 15 0.90 -15.74 -10.48
CA ARG A 15 1.70 -16.74 -9.74
C ARG A 15 2.86 -17.30 -10.56
N ASN A 16 2.75 -17.28 -11.87
CA ASN A 16 3.77 -17.78 -12.79
C ASN A 16 4.72 -16.68 -13.29
N THR A 17 4.69 -15.47 -12.70
CA THR A 17 5.68 -14.43 -12.99
C THR A 17 7.07 -14.84 -12.48
N PRO A 18 8.15 -14.32 -13.08
CA PRO A 18 9.49 -14.51 -12.56
C PRO A 18 9.64 -14.00 -11.11
N ASP A 19 10.54 -14.60 -10.34
CA ASP A 19 10.88 -14.15 -8.98
C ASP A 19 12.01 -13.09 -9.04
N ASP A 20 11.80 -12.04 -9.83
CA ASP A 20 12.77 -10.98 -10.09
C ASP A 20 12.20 -9.57 -9.83
N GLY A 21 10.98 -9.48 -9.28
CA GLY A 21 10.32 -8.21 -9.00
C GLY A 21 9.02 -8.36 -8.23
N ILE A 22 8.39 -7.22 -7.93
CA ILE A 22 7.06 -7.15 -7.35
C ILE A 22 6.07 -6.98 -8.49
N TYR A 23 5.11 -7.90 -8.57
CA TYR A 23 4.10 -7.92 -9.62
C TYR A 23 2.71 -7.75 -9.04
N GLU A 24 1.89 -6.96 -9.71
CA GLU A 24 0.47 -6.73 -9.41
C GLU A 24 -0.40 -7.22 -10.55
N LEU A 25 -1.60 -7.71 -10.25
CA LEU A 25 -2.65 -7.95 -11.24
C LEU A 25 -3.65 -6.81 -11.18
N VAL A 26 -3.78 -6.08 -12.30
CA VAL A 26 -4.61 -4.88 -12.39
C VAL A 26 -5.43 -4.92 -13.67
N ASP A 27 -6.75 -5.03 -13.55
CA ASP A 27 -7.69 -5.04 -14.68
C ASP A 27 -7.31 -6.06 -15.77
N GLY A 28 -6.82 -7.25 -15.34
CA GLY A 28 -6.35 -8.30 -16.23
C GLY A 28 -5.01 -8.01 -16.92
N GLU A 29 -4.21 -7.11 -16.37
CA GLU A 29 -2.82 -6.86 -16.78
C GLU A 29 -1.86 -7.12 -15.62
N ILE A 30 -0.74 -7.79 -15.90
CA ILE A 30 0.35 -7.93 -14.94
C ILE A 30 1.27 -6.73 -15.08
N ARG A 31 1.51 -6.04 -13.97
CA ARG A 31 2.37 -4.86 -13.88
C ARG A 31 3.49 -5.11 -12.89
N MET A 32 4.72 -4.87 -13.31
CA MET A 32 5.90 -4.95 -12.44
C MET A 32 6.18 -3.58 -11.84
N SER A 33 6.49 -3.55 -10.54
CA SER A 33 6.95 -2.37 -9.82
C SER A 33 8.45 -2.49 -9.54
N LEU A 34 9.20 -1.42 -9.81
CA LEU A 34 10.61 -1.28 -9.46
C LEU A 34 10.78 -0.06 -8.58
N ALA A 35 11.32 -0.26 -7.39
CA ALA A 35 11.53 0.80 -6.41
C ALA A 35 12.97 1.32 -6.44
N GLY A 36 13.14 2.64 -6.40
CA GLY A 36 14.46 3.28 -6.23
C GLY A 36 14.90 3.36 -4.76
N GLY A 37 16.16 3.73 -4.52
CA GLY A 37 16.73 3.78 -3.16
C GLY A 37 16.00 4.72 -2.21
N ALA A 38 15.59 5.91 -2.63
CA ALA A 38 14.84 6.85 -1.79
C ALA A 38 13.47 6.30 -1.39
N HIS A 39 12.78 5.63 -2.32
CA HIS A 39 11.52 4.93 -2.08
C HIS A 39 11.69 3.85 -0.99
N GLY A 40 12.65 2.92 -1.18
CA GLY A 40 12.90 1.85 -0.21
C GLY A 40 13.31 2.39 1.17
N LYS A 41 14.17 3.43 1.22
CA LYS A 41 14.56 4.09 2.48
C LYS A 41 13.33 4.62 3.22
N THR A 42 12.45 5.34 2.53
CA THR A 42 11.26 5.96 3.14
C THR A 42 10.27 4.89 3.63
N SER A 43 10.02 3.85 2.83
CA SER A 43 9.16 2.73 3.24
C SER A 43 9.70 2.04 4.49
N MET A 44 11.01 1.77 4.55
CA MET A 44 11.65 1.13 5.70
C MET A 44 11.67 2.04 6.94
N ALA A 45 11.89 3.36 6.78
CA ALA A 45 11.82 4.31 7.89
C ALA A 45 10.41 4.31 8.51
N LEU A 46 9.36 4.31 7.68
CA LEU A 46 7.99 4.21 8.17
C LEU A 46 7.74 2.88 8.90
N VAL A 47 8.15 1.75 8.33
CA VAL A 47 7.98 0.43 8.98
C VAL A 47 8.72 0.37 10.31
N ALA A 48 9.91 0.97 10.41
CA ALA A 48 10.69 1.02 11.65
C ALA A 48 10.00 1.80 12.78
N LEU A 49 9.14 2.77 12.46
CA LEU A 49 8.33 3.51 13.43
C LEU A 49 6.98 2.84 13.69
N LEU A 50 6.30 2.43 12.64
CA LEU A 50 4.94 1.88 12.70
C LEU A 50 4.91 0.48 13.32
N GLY A 51 5.83 -0.39 12.94
CA GLY A 51 5.86 -1.80 13.38
C GLY A 51 5.99 -1.99 14.88
N PRO A 52 6.96 -1.33 15.57
CA PRO A 52 7.07 -1.37 17.02
C PRO A 52 5.80 -0.89 17.74
N HIS A 53 5.20 0.22 17.28
CA HIS A 53 3.96 0.76 17.84
C HIS A 53 2.82 -0.26 17.74
N ILE A 54 2.58 -0.81 16.56
CA ILE A 54 1.53 -1.80 16.31
C ILE A 54 1.74 -3.04 17.19
N ARG A 55 2.97 -3.54 17.29
CA ARG A 55 3.30 -4.72 18.11
C ARG A 55 3.12 -4.44 19.59
N GLN A 56 3.61 -3.29 20.09
CA GLN A 56 3.49 -2.91 21.50
C GLN A 56 2.03 -2.83 21.94
N HIS A 57 1.18 -2.26 21.10
CA HIS A 57 -0.24 -2.07 21.40
C HIS A 57 -1.14 -3.19 20.89
N ARG A 58 -0.57 -4.27 20.30
CA ARG A 58 -1.30 -5.43 19.76
C ARG A 58 -2.41 -5.04 18.78
N LEU A 59 -2.13 -4.05 17.91
CA LEU A 59 -3.14 -3.49 17.01
C LEU A 59 -3.41 -4.36 15.78
N GLY A 60 -2.49 -5.25 15.41
CA GLY A 60 -2.60 -6.10 14.21
C GLY A 60 -1.25 -6.41 13.58
N HIS A 61 -1.23 -6.45 12.26
CA HIS A 61 -0.10 -6.90 11.45
C HIS A 61 0.30 -5.85 10.42
N VAL A 62 1.61 -5.61 10.28
CA VAL A 62 2.21 -4.76 9.21
C VAL A 62 2.83 -5.67 8.17
N PHE A 63 2.65 -5.32 6.91
CA PHE A 63 3.19 -6.05 5.77
C PHE A 63 4.04 -5.12 4.90
N GLY A 64 5.04 -5.70 4.25
CA GLY A 64 5.92 -5.03 3.29
C GLY A 64 5.42 -5.10 1.84
N PRO A 65 6.22 -4.58 0.91
CA PRO A 65 5.82 -4.38 -0.49
C PRO A 65 5.65 -5.66 -1.30
N ASP A 66 6.15 -6.79 -0.81
CA ASP A 66 6.04 -8.11 -1.43
C ASP A 66 4.77 -8.87 -1.06
N THR A 67 3.91 -8.25 -0.24
CA THR A 67 2.65 -8.86 0.20
C THR A 67 1.50 -8.46 -0.72
N GLY A 68 0.99 -9.43 -1.48
CA GLY A 68 -0.19 -9.23 -2.32
C GLY A 68 -1.49 -9.20 -1.50
N HIS A 69 -2.31 -8.18 -1.69
CA HIS A 69 -3.67 -8.09 -1.18
C HIS A 69 -4.66 -8.26 -2.31
N ARG A 70 -5.51 -9.30 -2.21
CA ARG A 70 -6.61 -9.49 -3.15
C ARG A 70 -7.75 -8.57 -2.76
N LEU A 71 -8.07 -7.63 -3.64
CA LEU A 71 -9.14 -6.66 -3.44
C LEU A 71 -10.49 -7.21 -3.97
N PRO A 72 -11.62 -6.64 -3.53
CA PRO A 72 -12.96 -7.04 -4.04
C PRO A 72 -13.14 -6.87 -5.55
N SER A 73 -12.35 -6.00 -6.19
CA SER A 73 -12.30 -5.84 -7.66
C SER A 73 -11.78 -7.09 -8.38
N GLY A 74 -11.12 -8.01 -7.67
CA GLY A 74 -10.36 -9.13 -8.25
C GLY A 74 -8.92 -8.80 -8.57
N ASN A 75 -8.50 -7.55 -8.40
CA ASN A 75 -7.10 -7.14 -8.53
C ASN A 75 -6.28 -7.64 -7.33
N VAL A 76 -4.99 -7.87 -7.58
CA VAL A 76 -4.00 -8.16 -6.53
C VAL A 76 -3.03 -7.00 -6.50
N ARG A 77 -3.04 -6.24 -5.40
CA ARG A 77 -2.18 -5.08 -5.17
C ARG A 77 -1.14 -5.37 -4.11
N CYS A 78 0.05 -4.80 -4.31
CA CYS A 78 1.18 -4.87 -3.38
C CYS A 78 1.54 -3.46 -2.89
N PRO A 79 0.85 -2.92 -1.86
CA PRO A 79 1.20 -1.62 -1.29
C PRO A 79 2.62 -1.64 -0.70
N ASP A 80 3.33 -0.52 -0.74
CA ASP A 80 4.68 -0.41 -0.16
C ASP A 80 4.72 -0.71 1.33
N VAL A 81 3.66 -0.31 2.06
CA VAL A 81 3.38 -0.73 3.43
C VAL A 81 1.89 -0.92 3.57
N SER A 82 1.47 -1.97 4.25
CA SER A 82 0.06 -2.16 4.61
C SER A 82 -0.10 -2.60 6.05
N PHE A 83 -1.28 -2.36 6.61
CA PHE A 83 -1.64 -2.77 7.94
C PHE A 83 -3.03 -3.41 7.92
N VAL A 84 -3.16 -4.53 8.64
CA VAL A 84 -4.43 -5.22 8.89
C VAL A 84 -4.64 -5.29 10.41
N ARG A 85 -5.78 -4.81 10.89
CA ARG A 85 -6.14 -4.83 12.31
C ARG A 85 -6.21 -6.24 12.87
N ALA A 86 -5.92 -6.37 14.15
CA ALA A 86 -6.17 -7.60 14.90
C ALA A 86 -7.64 -8.02 14.80
N GLY A 87 -7.93 -9.31 14.86
CA GLY A 87 -9.29 -9.86 14.75
C GLY A 87 -9.79 -10.05 13.32
N ARG A 88 -9.04 -9.63 12.30
CA ARG A 88 -9.47 -9.77 10.90
C ARG A 88 -9.02 -11.07 10.25
N PHE A 89 -7.98 -11.70 10.79
CA PHE A 89 -7.57 -13.04 10.33
C PHE A 89 -8.28 -14.12 11.13
N PRO A 90 -8.80 -15.18 10.48
CA PRO A 90 -9.37 -16.33 11.20
C PRO A 90 -8.33 -16.93 12.15
N ASN A 91 -8.69 -17.03 13.45
CA ASN A 91 -7.80 -17.51 14.53
C ASN A 91 -6.46 -16.74 14.63
N GLU A 92 -6.41 -15.48 14.18
CA GLU A 92 -5.20 -14.64 14.10
C GLU A 92 -4.07 -15.27 13.29
N VAL A 93 -4.38 -16.15 12.34
CA VAL A 93 -3.39 -16.80 11.47
C VAL A 93 -3.24 -15.99 10.18
N VAL A 94 -2.05 -15.40 10.01
CA VAL A 94 -1.67 -14.75 8.74
C VAL A 94 -1.50 -15.84 7.67
N PRO A 95 -2.13 -15.70 6.50
CA PRO A 95 -2.00 -16.68 5.41
C PRO A 95 -0.54 -16.74 4.89
N THR A 96 -0.12 -17.91 4.42
CA THR A 96 1.17 -18.09 3.75
C THR A 96 1.16 -17.67 2.28
N ASP A 97 -0.01 -17.41 1.75
CA ASP A 97 -0.27 -16.91 0.40
C ASP A 97 -0.73 -15.44 0.48
N TRP A 98 -1.25 -14.90 -0.62
CA TRP A 98 -1.81 -13.56 -0.65
C TRP A 98 -2.87 -13.33 0.43
N VAL A 99 -2.92 -12.12 0.92
CA VAL A 99 -3.91 -11.71 1.92
C VAL A 99 -5.24 -11.45 1.21
N ASN A 100 -6.25 -12.28 1.50
CA ASN A 100 -7.61 -12.14 0.94
C ASN A 100 -8.45 -11.12 1.72
N LEU A 101 -7.86 -9.97 2.01
CA LEU A 101 -8.48 -8.87 2.75
C LEU A 101 -7.95 -7.55 2.20
N SER A 102 -8.83 -6.57 2.07
CA SER A 102 -8.39 -5.18 1.93
C SER A 102 -7.73 -4.74 3.25
N PRO A 103 -6.56 -4.10 3.22
CA PRO A 103 -5.92 -3.56 4.43
C PRO A 103 -6.80 -2.51 5.14
N ASP A 104 -6.45 -2.19 6.39
CA ASP A 104 -7.03 -1.06 7.11
C ASP A 104 -6.22 0.24 6.88
N LEU A 105 -4.93 0.11 6.55
CA LEU A 105 -4.09 1.19 6.07
C LEU A 105 -3.29 0.69 4.87
N THR A 106 -3.24 1.50 3.81
CA THR A 106 -2.28 1.34 2.71
C THR A 106 -1.38 2.56 2.61
N VAL A 107 -0.12 2.32 2.26
CA VAL A 107 0.86 3.37 2.02
C VAL A 107 1.52 3.12 0.67
N GLU A 108 1.51 4.13 -0.16
CA GLU A 108 2.25 4.18 -1.42
C GLU A 108 3.35 5.25 -1.31
N VAL A 109 4.57 4.87 -1.60
CA VAL A 109 5.72 5.79 -1.64
C VAL A 109 6.03 6.11 -3.09
N VAL A 110 5.96 7.36 -3.46
CA VAL A 110 6.12 7.81 -4.84
C VAL A 110 7.55 7.58 -5.33
N SER A 111 7.67 6.91 -6.46
CA SER A 111 8.92 6.76 -7.21
C SER A 111 9.03 7.80 -8.32
N PRO A 112 10.25 8.20 -8.75
CA PRO A 112 10.44 9.15 -9.86
C PRO A 112 9.82 8.71 -11.18
N SER A 113 9.62 7.41 -11.38
CA SER A 113 8.99 6.83 -12.57
C SER A 113 7.48 6.83 -12.53
N ASP A 114 6.87 7.11 -11.35
CA ASP A 114 5.43 7.03 -11.20
C ASP A 114 4.72 8.18 -11.88
N ARG A 115 3.64 7.84 -12.57
CA ARG A 115 2.71 8.82 -13.10
C ARG A 115 1.64 9.12 -12.07
N LEU A 116 1.37 10.39 -11.82
CA LEU A 116 0.36 10.82 -10.86
C LEU A 116 -0.99 10.09 -11.05
N ARG A 117 -1.39 9.89 -12.30
CA ARG A 117 -2.62 9.17 -12.61
C ARG A 117 -2.64 7.76 -12.02
N TRP A 118 -1.54 7.01 -12.12
CA TRP A 118 -1.47 5.64 -11.60
C TRP A 118 -1.57 5.59 -10.08
N ILE A 119 -0.98 6.58 -9.40
CA ILE A 119 -1.10 6.71 -7.94
C ILE A 119 -2.54 7.00 -7.56
N LEU A 120 -3.21 7.93 -8.27
CA LEU A 120 -4.61 8.26 -8.00
C LEU A 120 -5.55 7.10 -8.33
N ASP A 121 -5.29 6.33 -9.39
CA ASP A 121 -6.02 5.11 -9.71
C ASP A 121 -5.91 4.09 -8.57
N LYS A 122 -4.69 3.87 -8.00
CA LYS A 122 -4.48 3.02 -6.81
C LYS A 122 -5.25 3.52 -5.60
N VAL A 123 -5.15 4.82 -5.29
CA VAL A 123 -5.88 5.44 -4.16
C VAL A 123 -7.39 5.23 -4.30
N GLY A 124 -7.94 5.49 -5.49
CA GLY A 124 -9.36 5.26 -5.78
C GLY A 124 -9.76 3.82 -5.53
N GLU A 125 -8.97 2.87 -6.04
CA GLU A 125 -9.25 1.44 -5.88
C GLU A 125 -9.18 0.99 -4.41
N TYR A 126 -8.20 1.47 -3.62
CA TYR A 126 -8.13 1.16 -2.19
C TYR A 126 -9.36 1.69 -1.43
N LEU A 127 -9.76 2.93 -1.69
CA LEU A 127 -10.93 3.52 -1.05
C LEU A 127 -12.22 2.79 -1.44
N GLU A 128 -12.39 2.41 -2.72
CA GLU A 128 -13.51 1.59 -3.20
C GLU A 128 -13.50 0.18 -2.59
N ALA A 129 -12.32 -0.37 -2.33
CA ALA A 129 -12.14 -1.65 -1.64
C ALA A 129 -12.41 -1.57 -0.12
N GLY A 130 -12.76 -0.38 0.39
CA GLY A 130 -13.09 -0.15 1.79
C GLY A 130 -11.88 0.08 2.70
N VAL A 131 -10.71 0.41 2.15
CA VAL A 131 -9.54 0.83 2.94
C VAL A 131 -9.83 2.19 3.59
N PRO A 132 -9.90 2.28 4.92
CA PRO A 132 -10.35 3.50 5.59
C PRO A 132 -9.29 4.61 5.67
N LEU A 133 -8.01 4.29 5.41
CA LEU A 133 -6.91 5.24 5.46
C LEU A 133 -5.85 4.90 4.40
N VAL A 134 -5.53 5.86 3.54
CA VAL A 134 -4.49 5.72 2.51
C VAL A 134 -3.49 6.86 2.64
N TRP A 135 -2.21 6.54 2.70
CA TRP A 135 -1.13 7.52 2.69
C TRP A 135 -0.36 7.43 1.37
N VAL A 136 -0.15 8.56 0.73
CA VAL A 136 0.75 8.71 -0.41
C VAL A 136 1.92 9.60 0.03
N ILE A 137 3.13 9.02 0.10
CA ILE A 137 4.33 9.72 0.58
C ILE A 137 5.24 10.00 -0.60
N ASP A 138 5.59 11.27 -0.83
CA ASP A 138 6.49 11.73 -1.89
C ASP A 138 7.84 12.16 -1.27
N PRO A 139 8.88 11.29 -1.32
CA PRO A 139 10.18 11.60 -0.74
C PRO A 139 10.87 12.78 -1.41
N GLN A 140 10.66 12.96 -2.72
CA GLN A 140 11.29 14.06 -3.47
C GLN A 140 10.74 15.42 -3.07
N LYS A 141 9.43 15.48 -2.82
CA LYS A 141 8.76 16.71 -2.39
C LYS A 141 8.70 16.85 -0.89
N ARG A 142 9.20 15.84 -0.15
CA ARG A 142 9.16 15.76 1.33
C ARG A 142 7.75 16.07 1.86
N ARG A 143 6.74 15.39 1.31
CA ARG A 143 5.33 15.58 1.68
C ARG A 143 4.59 14.25 1.70
N ALA A 144 3.46 14.25 2.41
CA ALA A 144 2.49 13.17 2.33
C ALA A 144 1.11 13.71 2.00
N THR A 145 0.30 12.87 1.35
CA THR A 145 -1.14 13.12 1.18
C THR A 145 -1.89 12.00 1.87
N VAL A 146 -2.77 12.36 2.77
CA VAL A 146 -3.62 11.46 3.56
C VAL A 146 -5.02 11.48 2.98
N TYR A 147 -5.56 10.31 2.65
CA TYR A 147 -6.89 10.14 2.11
C TYR A 147 -7.76 9.33 3.07
N ARG A 148 -8.92 9.87 3.42
CA ARG A 148 -10.04 9.16 4.06
C ARG A 148 -11.15 8.86 3.06
N SER A 149 -11.23 9.68 2.03
CA SER A 149 -12.05 9.55 0.84
C SER A 149 -11.48 10.42 -0.26
N LEU A 150 -12.08 10.42 -1.46
CA LEU A 150 -11.66 11.31 -2.55
C LEU A 150 -11.97 12.80 -2.28
N VAL A 151 -12.77 13.12 -1.27
CA VAL A 151 -13.11 14.49 -0.87
C VAL A 151 -12.58 14.86 0.52
N ASP A 152 -12.14 13.89 1.31
CA ASP A 152 -11.46 14.12 2.59
C ASP A 152 -9.98 13.81 2.41
N VAL A 153 -9.24 14.85 2.03
CA VAL A 153 -7.82 14.78 1.64
C VAL A 153 -7.04 15.86 2.37
N ARG A 154 -5.94 15.45 3.01
CA ARG A 154 -5.02 16.37 3.69
C ARG A 154 -3.62 16.25 3.13
N GLN A 155 -2.94 17.37 2.95
CA GLN A 155 -1.51 17.41 2.61
C GLN A 155 -0.70 17.78 3.84
N LEU A 156 0.39 17.06 4.04
CA LEU A 156 1.33 17.24 5.14
C LEU A 156 2.70 17.61 4.59
N GLY A 157 3.36 18.57 5.23
CA GLY A 157 4.75 18.94 5.03
C GLY A 157 5.68 18.25 6.04
N PRO A 158 7.01 18.47 5.93
CA PRO A 158 7.98 17.78 6.78
C PRO A 158 7.87 18.13 8.27
N ASP A 159 7.28 19.26 8.60
CA ASP A 159 7.09 19.72 9.98
C ASP A 159 5.78 19.23 10.61
N ASP A 160 4.89 18.65 9.82
CA ASP A 160 3.61 18.11 10.28
C ASP A 160 3.77 16.67 10.80
N ASP A 161 2.81 16.26 11.60
CA ASP A 161 2.70 14.88 12.08
C ASP A 161 1.87 14.01 11.14
N LEU A 162 2.40 12.84 10.79
CA LEU A 162 1.67 11.76 10.15
C LEU A 162 1.02 10.90 11.24
N GLU A 163 -0.30 10.86 11.26
CA GLU A 163 -1.07 10.21 12.32
C GLU A 163 -1.86 9.01 11.80
N GLY A 164 -1.87 7.93 12.60
CA GLY A 164 -2.65 6.71 12.31
C GLY A 164 -4.14 6.84 12.58
N GLU A 165 -4.57 7.97 13.16
CA GLU A 165 -5.95 8.31 13.48
C GLU A 165 -6.66 7.20 14.28
N ASP A 166 -7.90 6.84 13.89
CA ASP A 166 -8.65 5.71 14.46
C ASP A 166 -8.24 4.35 13.86
N VAL A 167 -7.47 4.37 12.77
CA VAL A 167 -7.03 3.15 12.07
C VAL A 167 -5.85 2.51 12.78
N VAL A 168 -4.86 3.32 13.17
CA VAL A 168 -3.72 2.90 14.01
C VAL A 168 -3.68 3.82 15.23
N PRO A 169 -4.53 3.56 16.25
CA PRO A 169 -4.70 4.47 17.38
C PRO A 169 -3.39 4.79 18.09
N GLY A 170 -3.16 6.09 18.34
CA GLY A 170 -1.98 6.57 19.05
C GLY A 170 -0.69 6.61 18.23
N PHE A 171 -0.68 6.11 17.00
CA PHE A 171 0.48 6.28 16.13
C PHE A 171 0.60 7.72 15.66
N ARG A 172 1.80 8.28 15.84
CA ARG A 172 2.20 9.60 15.37
C ARG A 172 3.70 9.62 15.12
N CYS A 173 4.12 10.18 14.01
CA CYS A 173 5.52 10.50 13.76
C CYS A 173 5.61 11.82 12.98
N ARG A 174 6.70 12.57 13.18
CA ARG A 174 7.00 13.74 12.35
C ARG A 174 7.29 13.25 10.92
N LEU A 175 6.61 13.81 9.93
CA LEU A 175 6.77 13.37 8.54
C LEU A 175 8.22 13.52 8.06
N GLY A 176 8.93 14.57 8.49
CA GLY A 176 10.32 14.82 8.16
C GLY A 176 11.26 13.67 8.49
N ASP A 177 11.01 12.96 9.59
CA ASP A 177 11.85 11.86 10.08
C ASP A 177 11.91 10.67 9.10
N LEU A 178 10.92 10.57 8.17
CA LEU A 178 10.91 9.54 7.14
C LEU A 178 11.92 9.79 6.01
N PHE A 179 12.41 11.02 5.88
CA PHE A 179 13.25 11.44 4.76
C PHE A 179 14.73 11.63 5.13
N ASP A 180 15.06 11.67 6.44
CA ASP A 180 16.42 11.99 6.96
C ASP A 180 17.36 10.78 7.06
#